data_f8752bdf81ff89c3893d29a030ef13f3
#
_entry.id   f8752bdf81ff89c3893d29a030ef13f3
#
_cell.length_a   1.000
_cell.length_b   1.000
_cell.length_c   1.000
_cell.angle_alpha   90.00
_cell.angle_beta   90.00
_cell.angle_gamma   90.00
#
_symmetry.space_group_name_H-M   'P 1'
#
loop_
_entity.id
_entity.type
_entity.pdbx_description
1 polymer ?
#
loop_
_entity_poly.entity_id
_entity_poly.type
_entity_poly.pdbx_seq_one_letter_code
_entity_poly.pdbx_strand_id
1 'polypeptide(L)'
;HKGIEIADIIIDFELDTHIEGDCYGHCIAMFMGGKKRTLARGSEIGITFSPYTRERIQGILDDKTYDKYIGDLTDYIIWVDENARVELMEYFSLLVERGVKPDFIIDSVKKGTPDTWIPRRKELLEANILTE
;
A
#
# COMPACT_ATOMS: atom_id res chain seq x y z
N HIS A 1 -7.99 3.56 -6.83
CA HIS A 1 -6.69 3.73 -6.16
C HIS A 1 -5.65 4.22 -7.16
N LYS A 2 -5.17 5.42 -6.96
CA LYS A 2 -4.24 6.07 -7.91
C LYS A 2 -2.93 5.29 -8.09
N GLY A 3 -2.41 4.69 -7.04
CA GLY A 3 -1.21 3.87 -7.13
C GLY A 3 -1.40 2.66 -8.02
N ILE A 4 -2.57 2.01 -7.96
CA ILE A 4 -2.92 0.87 -8.81
C ILE A 4 -3.07 1.31 -10.27
N GLU A 5 -3.71 2.44 -10.51
CA GLU A 5 -3.86 2.99 -11.88
C GLU A 5 -2.51 3.28 -12.53
N ILE A 6 -1.57 3.85 -11.76
CA ILE A 6 -0.21 4.09 -12.24
C ILE A 6 0.52 2.77 -12.46
N ALA A 7 0.36 1.79 -11.56
CA ALA A 7 0.94 0.46 -11.74
C ALA A 7 0.47 -0.18 -13.04
N ASP A 8 -0.82 -0.07 -13.38
CA ASP A 8 -1.37 -0.60 -14.62
C ASP A 8 -0.70 0.03 -15.85
N ILE A 9 -0.45 1.32 -15.81
CA ILE A 9 0.27 2.01 -16.88
C ILE A 9 1.71 1.49 -17.00
N ILE A 10 2.39 1.33 -15.89
CA ILE A 10 3.76 0.81 -15.85
C ILE A 10 3.80 -0.60 -16.41
N ILE A 11 2.82 -1.44 -16.07
CA ILE A 11 2.70 -2.81 -16.58
C ILE A 11 2.47 -2.79 -18.09
N ASP A 12 1.54 -1.98 -18.57
CA ASP A 12 1.16 -1.91 -19.99
C ASP A 12 2.35 -1.49 -20.86
N PHE A 13 3.19 -0.58 -20.37
CA PHE A 13 4.39 -0.13 -21.08
C PHE A 13 5.63 -0.96 -20.76
N GLU A 14 5.51 -2.01 -19.97
CA GLU A 14 6.62 -2.90 -19.58
C GLU A 14 7.83 -2.15 -19.01
N LEU A 15 7.58 -1.14 -18.19
CA LEU A 15 8.63 -0.32 -17.60
C LEU A 15 9.25 -1.00 -16.38
N ASP A 16 10.49 -0.63 -16.10
CA ASP A 16 11.17 -1.00 -14.86
C ASP A 16 10.94 0.08 -13.81
N THR A 17 11.00 -0.31 -12.54
CA THR A 17 10.87 0.63 -11.43
C THR A 17 12.08 0.57 -10.50
N HIS A 18 12.45 1.72 -9.98
CA HIS A 18 13.58 1.85 -9.07
C HIS A 18 13.24 2.82 -7.95
N ILE A 19 13.54 2.43 -6.71
CA ILE A 19 13.34 3.28 -5.54
C ILE A 19 14.68 3.86 -5.09
N GLU A 20 14.75 5.18 -5.03
CA GLU A 20 15.79 5.94 -4.33
C GLU A 20 15.10 6.75 -3.23
N GLY A 21 15.48 6.52 -1.98
CA GLY A 21 14.80 7.09 -0.82
C GLY A 21 13.79 6.12 -0.23
N ASP A 22 12.79 6.65 0.46
CA ASP A 22 11.82 5.85 1.17
C ASP A 22 10.53 5.69 0.36
N CYS A 23 9.97 4.49 0.38
CA CYS A 23 8.74 4.18 -0.34
C CYS A 23 7.69 3.61 0.62
N TYR A 24 6.60 4.33 0.80
CA TYR A 24 5.50 3.99 1.71
C TYR A 24 4.16 4.14 1.00
N GLY A 25 3.15 3.39 1.44
CA GLY A 25 1.78 3.55 0.95
C GLY A 25 1.63 3.35 -0.56
N HIS A 26 1.05 4.33 -1.24
CA HIS A 26 0.79 4.27 -2.68
C HIS A 26 2.05 4.06 -3.53
N CYS A 27 3.19 4.49 -3.04
CA CYS A 27 4.47 4.27 -3.69
C CYS A 27 4.74 2.78 -3.95
N ILE A 28 4.40 1.93 -2.99
CA ILE A 28 4.62 0.48 -3.10
C ILE A 28 3.79 -0.09 -4.25
N ALA A 29 2.53 0.31 -4.36
CA ALA A 29 1.66 -0.14 -5.45
C ALA A 29 2.24 0.24 -6.82
N MET A 30 2.66 1.49 -6.98
CA MET A 30 3.30 1.94 -8.22
C MET A 30 4.57 1.15 -8.54
N PHE A 31 5.43 0.96 -7.54
CA PHE A 31 6.67 0.21 -7.67
C PHE A 31 6.42 -1.22 -8.17
N MET A 32 5.38 -1.86 -7.65
CA MET A 32 5.04 -3.24 -8.01
C MET A 32 4.61 -3.41 -9.46
N GLY A 33 4.28 -2.33 -10.18
CA GLY A 33 4.05 -2.39 -11.62
C GLY A 33 5.29 -2.68 -12.44
N GLY A 34 6.46 -2.45 -11.90
CA GLY A 34 7.72 -2.62 -12.62
C GLY A 34 8.00 -4.06 -13.03
N LYS A 35 8.54 -4.23 -14.24
CA LYS A 35 9.01 -5.52 -14.74
C LYS A 35 10.26 -5.95 -13.97
N LYS A 36 11.26 -5.08 -13.91
CA LYS A 36 12.37 -5.18 -12.96
C LYS A 36 12.12 -4.18 -11.85
N ARG A 37 12.31 -4.60 -10.61
CA ARG A 37 12.05 -3.80 -9.43
C ARG A 37 13.30 -3.79 -8.56
N THR A 38 13.90 -2.61 -8.41
CA THR A 38 15.15 -2.46 -7.70
C THR A 38 15.08 -1.40 -6.64
N LEU A 39 15.85 -1.57 -5.58
CA LEU A 39 15.90 -0.67 -4.42
C LEU A 39 17.33 -0.22 -4.20
N ALA A 40 17.56 1.08 -4.21
CA ALA A 40 18.88 1.64 -3.93
C ALA A 40 19.34 1.28 -2.51
N ARG A 41 20.64 1.15 -2.33
CA ARG A 41 21.21 0.91 -1.00
C ARG A 41 20.97 2.14 -0.12
N GLY A 42 20.58 1.88 1.13
CA GLY A 42 20.20 2.94 2.06
C GLY A 42 18.77 3.41 1.94
N SER A 43 18.03 2.90 0.95
CA SER A 43 16.61 3.17 0.78
C SER A 43 15.79 2.07 1.42
N GLU A 44 14.51 2.37 1.74
CA GLU A 44 13.65 1.41 2.42
C GLU A 44 12.22 1.41 1.89
N ILE A 45 11.59 0.26 2.06
CA ILE A 45 10.16 0.09 1.82
C ILE A 45 9.48 -0.08 3.18
N GLY A 46 8.51 0.77 3.47
CA GLY A 46 7.75 0.70 4.71
C GLY A 46 6.30 0.29 4.45
N ILE A 47 5.85 -0.75 5.12
CA ILE A 47 4.52 -1.32 4.96
C ILE A 47 3.68 -1.02 6.19
N THR A 48 2.49 -0.42 5.98
CA THR A 48 1.53 -0.18 7.05
C THR A 48 0.11 -0.40 6.55
N PHE A 49 -0.71 -1.01 7.40
CA PHE A 49 -2.14 -1.25 7.14
C PHE A 49 -3.04 -0.49 8.12
N SER A 50 -2.47 0.47 8.85
CA SER A 50 -3.21 1.33 9.77
C SER A 50 -3.08 2.79 9.33
N PRO A 51 -3.70 3.17 8.19
CA PRO A 51 -3.57 4.52 7.65
C PRO A 51 -4.29 5.58 8.47
N TYR A 52 -5.20 5.17 9.36
CA TYR A 52 -5.99 6.06 10.19
C TYR A 52 -5.43 6.09 11.60
N THR A 53 -4.58 7.09 11.89
CA THR A 53 -4.12 7.35 13.25
C THR A 53 -5.26 7.96 14.08
N ARG A 54 -5.12 7.90 15.42
CA ARG A 54 -6.08 8.54 16.31
C ARG A 54 -6.24 10.02 15.99
N GLU A 55 -5.13 10.71 15.75
CA GLU A 55 -5.10 12.14 15.43
C GLU A 55 -5.86 12.45 14.14
N ARG A 56 -5.66 11.62 13.11
CA ARG A 56 -6.35 11.79 11.83
C ARG A 56 -7.85 11.59 11.97
N ILE A 57 -8.26 10.55 12.68
CA ILE A 57 -9.69 10.28 12.92
C ILE A 57 -10.30 11.43 13.73
N GLN A 58 -9.61 11.88 14.78
CA GLN A 58 -10.10 12.99 15.60
C GLN A 58 -10.24 14.27 14.78
N GLY A 59 -9.27 14.55 13.89
CA GLY A 59 -9.35 15.69 12.99
C GLY A 59 -10.57 15.63 12.06
N ILE A 60 -10.85 14.46 11.51
CA ILE A 60 -12.04 14.26 10.65
C ILE A 60 -13.33 14.50 11.43
N LEU A 61 -13.40 14.00 12.66
CA LEU A 61 -14.58 14.18 13.54
C LEU A 61 -14.75 15.65 13.94
N ASP A 62 -13.66 16.33 14.29
CA ASP A 62 -13.69 17.74 14.72
C ASP A 62 -14.09 18.67 13.57
N ASP A 63 -13.57 18.42 12.37
CA ASP A 63 -13.86 19.22 11.18
C ASP A 63 -15.22 18.88 10.55
N LYS A 64 -15.83 17.76 10.95
CA LYS A 64 -17.11 17.26 10.41
C LYS A 64 -17.11 17.19 8.88
N THR A 65 -15.97 16.83 8.30
CA THR A 65 -15.83 16.71 6.85
C THR A 65 -16.76 15.67 6.24
N TYR A 66 -17.17 14.67 7.03
CA TYR A 66 -18.13 13.66 6.61
C TYR A 66 -19.52 14.25 6.31
N ASP A 67 -19.95 15.29 7.04
CA ASP A 67 -21.25 15.94 6.83
C ASP A 67 -21.37 16.54 5.43
N LYS A 68 -20.26 17.02 4.90
CA LYS A 68 -20.22 17.70 3.61
C LYS A 68 -20.31 16.72 2.42
N TYR A 69 -19.72 15.54 2.54
CA TYR A 69 -19.52 14.64 1.41
C TYR A 69 -20.32 13.35 1.48
N ILE A 70 -20.64 12.86 2.67
CA ILE A 70 -21.10 11.47 2.87
C ILE A 70 -22.43 11.43 3.63
N GLY A 71 -22.82 12.53 4.28
CA GLY A 71 -24.03 12.60 5.07
C GLY A 71 -23.74 12.59 6.57
N ASP A 72 -24.17 11.54 7.30
CA ASP A 72 -23.96 11.48 8.74
C ASP A 72 -22.75 10.58 9.10
N LEU A 73 -22.45 10.52 10.40
CA LEU A 73 -21.31 9.73 10.90
C LEU A 73 -21.46 8.23 10.60
N THR A 74 -22.69 7.71 10.65
CA THR A 74 -22.96 6.30 10.36
C THR A 74 -22.58 5.97 8.91
N ASP A 75 -23.05 6.79 7.97
CA ASP A 75 -22.72 6.63 6.56
C ASP A 75 -21.23 6.74 6.31
N TYR A 76 -20.57 7.66 7.00
CA TYR A 76 -19.12 7.84 6.89
C TYR A 76 -18.35 6.58 7.36
N ILE A 77 -18.72 6.01 8.50
CA ILE A 77 -18.06 4.80 9.02
C ILE A 77 -18.26 3.61 8.08
N ILE A 78 -19.46 3.44 7.55
CA ILE A 78 -19.75 2.38 6.57
C ILE A 78 -18.90 2.56 5.31
N TRP A 79 -18.84 3.77 4.80
CA TRP A 79 -18.03 4.09 3.61
C TRP A 79 -16.54 3.81 3.84
N VAL A 80 -15.99 4.20 5.00
CA VAL A 80 -14.59 3.92 5.34
C VAL A 80 -14.31 2.43 5.37
N ASP A 81 -15.18 1.65 6.00
CA ASP A 81 -15.02 0.19 6.10
C ASP A 81 -15.06 -0.48 4.72
N GLU A 82 -16.05 -0.14 3.90
CA GLU A 82 -16.18 -0.68 2.55
C GLU A 82 -15.01 -0.32 1.67
N ASN A 83 -14.61 0.95 1.69
CA ASN A 83 -13.47 1.44 0.90
C ASN A 83 -12.16 0.77 1.30
N ALA A 84 -11.92 0.61 2.60
CA ALA A 84 -10.72 -0.03 3.10
C ALA A 84 -10.60 -1.48 2.59
N ARG A 85 -11.72 -2.19 2.57
CA ARG A 85 -11.75 -3.58 2.07
C ARG A 85 -11.48 -3.66 0.57
N VAL A 86 -12.08 -2.77 -0.21
CA VAL A 86 -11.89 -2.74 -1.66
C VAL A 86 -10.43 -2.38 -1.99
N GLU A 87 -9.88 -1.37 -1.36
CA GLU A 87 -8.48 -0.98 -1.58
C GLU A 87 -7.51 -2.09 -1.22
N LEU A 88 -7.77 -2.78 -0.10
CA LEU A 88 -6.93 -3.89 0.34
C LEU A 88 -6.98 -5.05 -0.66
N MET A 89 -8.17 -5.38 -1.15
CA MET A 89 -8.35 -6.41 -2.17
C MET A 89 -7.61 -6.07 -3.46
N GLU A 90 -7.73 -4.84 -3.94
CA GLU A 90 -7.03 -4.38 -5.14
C GLU A 90 -5.51 -4.47 -4.97
N TYR A 91 -5.01 -4.02 -3.82
CA TYR A 91 -3.58 -4.08 -3.50
C TYR A 91 -3.07 -5.53 -3.45
N PHE A 92 -3.77 -6.41 -2.75
CA PHE A 92 -3.37 -7.81 -2.66
C PHE A 92 -3.46 -8.52 -4.01
N SER A 93 -4.46 -8.20 -4.81
CA SER A 93 -4.60 -8.75 -6.17
C SER A 93 -3.39 -8.37 -7.03
N LEU A 94 -2.94 -7.12 -6.94
CA LEU A 94 -1.74 -6.67 -7.63
C LEU A 94 -0.50 -7.46 -7.18
N LEU A 95 -0.31 -7.62 -5.87
CA LEU A 95 0.83 -8.37 -5.34
C LEU A 95 0.84 -9.81 -5.85
N VAL A 96 -0.33 -10.47 -5.84
CA VAL A 96 -0.47 -11.86 -6.33
C VAL A 96 -0.16 -11.93 -7.83
N GLU A 97 -0.70 -11.02 -8.62
CA GLU A 97 -0.43 -10.95 -10.06
C GLU A 97 1.07 -10.74 -10.36
N ARG A 98 1.75 -9.98 -9.53
CA ARG A 98 3.18 -9.71 -9.70
C ARG A 98 4.07 -10.80 -9.10
N GLY A 99 3.49 -11.89 -8.61
CA GLY A 99 4.21 -13.05 -8.13
C GLY A 99 4.76 -12.95 -6.72
N VAL A 100 4.21 -12.06 -5.89
CA VAL A 100 4.60 -11.96 -4.49
C VAL A 100 4.14 -13.20 -3.74
N LYS A 101 5.00 -13.77 -2.91
CA LYS A 101 4.69 -14.98 -2.16
C LYS A 101 3.58 -14.72 -1.12
N PRO A 102 2.58 -15.62 -1.04
CA PRO A 102 1.45 -15.45 -0.11
C PRO A 102 1.88 -15.27 1.35
N ASP A 103 2.88 -15.99 1.81
CA ASP A 103 3.37 -15.90 3.18
C ASP A 103 3.86 -14.48 3.51
N PHE A 104 4.52 -13.82 2.56
CA PHE A 104 4.95 -12.44 2.73
C PHE A 104 3.76 -11.49 2.86
N ILE A 105 2.72 -11.70 2.05
CA ILE A 105 1.51 -10.87 2.11
C ILE A 105 0.86 -10.98 3.50
N ILE A 106 0.70 -12.20 4.00
CA ILE A 106 0.13 -12.46 5.33
C ILE A 106 0.99 -11.81 6.43
N ASP A 107 2.29 -12.03 6.37
CA ASP A 107 3.23 -11.45 7.34
C ASP A 107 3.21 -9.92 7.31
N SER A 108 3.07 -9.33 6.13
CA SER A 108 3.02 -7.88 5.99
C SER A 108 1.84 -7.25 6.72
N VAL A 109 0.67 -7.92 6.69
CA VAL A 109 -0.51 -7.45 7.44
C VAL A 109 -0.25 -7.54 8.94
N LYS A 110 0.31 -8.65 9.41
CA LYS A 110 0.60 -8.85 10.83
C LYS A 110 1.62 -7.84 11.36
N LYS A 111 2.71 -7.65 10.64
CA LYS A 111 3.82 -6.79 11.05
C LYS A 111 3.56 -5.31 10.76
N GLY A 112 2.75 -5.01 9.76
CA GLY A 112 2.36 -3.65 9.38
C GLY A 112 1.11 -3.13 10.10
N THR A 113 0.67 -3.79 11.16
CA THR A 113 -0.49 -3.39 11.95
C THR A 113 -0.17 -3.55 13.43
N PRO A 114 -0.26 -2.50 14.27
CA PRO A 114 -0.59 -1.10 13.92
C PRO A 114 0.60 -0.29 13.43
N ASP A 115 1.84 -0.75 13.63
CA ASP A 115 3.05 -0.01 13.32
C ASP A 115 3.55 -0.32 11.90
N THR A 116 4.38 0.57 11.37
CA THR A 116 5.03 0.37 10.08
C THR A 116 6.10 -0.71 10.20
N TRP A 117 6.08 -1.66 9.27
CA TRP A 117 7.11 -2.69 9.14
C TRP A 117 8.07 -2.32 8.01
N ILE A 118 9.35 -2.38 8.27
CA ILE A 118 10.39 -2.16 7.27
C ILE A 118 11.12 -3.48 7.03
N PRO A 119 10.72 -4.26 5.98
CA PRO A 119 11.37 -5.53 5.68
C PRO A 119 12.83 -5.33 5.26
N ARG A 120 13.66 -6.30 5.55
CA ARG A 120 15.05 -6.30 5.07
C ARG A 120 15.10 -6.63 3.59
N ARG A 121 16.14 -6.18 2.91
CA ARG A 121 16.35 -6.45 1.48
C ARG A 121 16.23 -7.94 1.16
N LYS A 122 16.80 -8.81 1.98
CA LYS A 122 16.73 -10.25 1.80
C LYS A 122 15.28 -10.75 1.79
N GLU A 123 14.46 -10.27 2.71
CA GLU A 123 13.03 -10.62 2.77
C GLU A 123 12.29 -10.16 1.53
N LEU A 124 12.59 -8.95 1.06
CA LEU A 124 11.98 -8.38 -0.14
C LEU A 124 12.36 -9.16 -1.41
N LEU A 125 13.60 -9.61 -1.52
CA LEU A 125 14.06 -10.45 -2.62
C LEU A 125 13.42 -11.84 -2.59
N GLU A 126 13.41 -12.48 -1.43
CA GLU A 126 12.80 -13.81 -1.27
C GLU A 126 11.30 -13.79 -1.56
N ALA A 127 10.65 -12.69 -1.25
CA ALA A 127 9.21 -12.52 -1.47
C ALA A 127 8.84 -12.13 -2.90
N ASN A 128 9.82 -11.83 -3.73
CA ASN A 128 9.64 -11.32 -5.09
C ASN A 128 9.03 -9.90 -5.14
N ILE A 129 9.26 -9.11 -4.10
CA ILE A 129 9.00 -7.66 -4.14
C ILE A 129 10.11 -7.00 -4.97
N LEU A 130 11.36 -7.33 -4.69
CA LEU A 130 12.50 -6.95 -5.50
C LEU A 130 12.83 -8.08 -6.47
N THR A 131 13.30 -7.72 -7.66
CA THR A 131 13.79 -8.68 -8.67
C THR A 131 15.31 -8.79 -8.65
N GLU A 132 15.98 -7.79 -8.10
CA GLU A 132 17.44 -7.75 -7.97
C GLU A 132 17.87 -7.09 -6.66
#